data_2c722e69ba8b7fe32e6730ca34f11f9d
#
_entry.id   2c722e69ba8b7fe32e6730ca34f11f9d
#
_cell.length_a   1.000
_cell.length_b   1.000
_cell.length_c   1.000
_cell.angle_alpha   90.00
_cell.angle_beta   90.00
_cell.angle_gamma   90.00
#
_symmetry.space_group_name_H-M   'P 1'
#
loop_
_entity.id
_entity.type
_entity.pdbx_description
1 polymer ?
#
loop_
_entity_poly.entity_id
_entity_poly.type
_entity_poly.pdbx_seq_one_letter_code
_entity_poly.pdbx_strand_id
1 'polypeptide(L)'
;MASDYDIIFAFDREGAEMYLGSKKLKIDTASALHMLHQRDTLPEGEQWNEDFPEVVNHTSTMKARRHPDFDAAKHGDFDAAIRLVDALVKEEKVLDVARSFPEAHVAYIHCKEGLSANMIPAAYASMFAAMGMSVDDDIVAVNRVSHTNSSDLARLSKRMRFDGKVTKGADYILLDDFITTGAELRDL
;
A
#
# COMPACT_ATOMS: atom_id res chain seq x y z
N MET A 1 -2.33 4.81 -26.69
CA MET A 1 -2.09 5.99 -25.82
C MET A 1 -1.51 5.44 -24.54
N ALA A 2 -0.39 5.98 -24.04
CA ALA A 2 0.18 5.56 -22.77
C ALA A 2 -0.85 5.85 -21.66
N SER A 3 -1.05 4.91 -20.70
CA SER A 3 -1.94 5.13 -19.58
C SER A 3 -1.37 6.22 -18.67
N ASP A 4 -2.20 6.87 -17.84
CA ASP A 4 -1.75 7.90 -16.90
C ASP A 4 -0.75 7.37 -15.86
N TYR A 5 -0.50 6.06 -15.85
CA TYR A 5 0.40 5.34 -14.94
C TYR A 5 1.65 4.78 -15.63
N ASP A 6 1.79 4.93 -16.94
CA ASP A 6 2.97 4.45 -17.64
C ASP A 6 4.19 5.31 -17.30
N ILE A 7 5.26 4.64 -16.88
CA ILE A 7 6.57 5.27 -16.68
C ILE A 7 7.37 5.07 -17.94
N ILE A 8 7.72 6.18 -18.59
CA ILE A 8 8.54 6.18 -19.79
C ILE A 8 9.86 6.89 -19.47
N PHE A 9 10.97 6.22 -19.75
CA PHE A 9 12.31 6.81 -19.71
C PHE A 9 12.75 7.13 -21.13
N ALA A 10 13.14 8.38 -21.36
CA ALA A 10 13.78 8.82 -22.58
C ALA A 10 15.22 9.24 -22.29
N PHE A 11 16.17 8.71 -23.05
CA PHE A 11 17.59 9.03 -22.90
C PHE A 11 18.05 9.72 -24.18
N ASP A 12 18.70 10.85 -24.03
CA ASP A 12 19.38 11.56 -25.11
C ASP A 12 20.83 11.91 -24.71
N ARG A 13 21.50 12.70 -25.54
CA ARG A 13 22.88 13.12 -25.29
C ARG A 13 23.01 14.11 -24.11
N GLU A 14 21.91 14.72 -23.70
CA GLU A 14 21.86 15.74 -22.65
C GLU A 14 21.46 15.16 -21.28
N GLY A 15 20.95 13.92 -21.23
CA GLY A 15 20.58 13.28 -19.97
C GLY A 15 19.46 12.27 -20.09
N ALA A 16 18.77 12.06 -18.97
CA ALA A 16 17.61 11.19 -18.86
C ALA A 16 16.36 12.00 -18.55
N GLU A 17 15.29 11.69 -19.23
CA GLU A 17 13.97 12.22 -18.97
C GLU A 17 13.04 11.10 -18.55
N MET A 18 12.22 11.34 -17.55
CA MET A 18 11.21 10.42 -17.10
C MET A 18 9.83 11.06 -17.22
N TYR A 19 8.89 10.26 -17.70
CA TYR A 19 7.49 10.65 -17.81
C TYR A 19 6.64 9.72 -16.95
N LEU A 20 5.75 10.28 -16.16
CA LEU A 20 4.69 9.56 -15.48
C LEU A 20 3.38 10.04 -16.10
N GLY A 21 2.81 9.21 -16.97
CA GLY A 21 1.72 9.62 -17.85
C GLY A 21 2.13 10.83 -18.71
N SER A 22 1.44 11.95 -18.59
CA SER A 22 1.75 13.19 -19.28
C SER A 22 2.74 14.11 -18.55
N LYS A 23 3.11 13.79 -17.30
CA LYS A 23 3.96 14.64 -16.46
C LYS A 23 5.43 14.29 -16.65
N LYS A 24 6.19 15.28 -17.16
CA LYS A 24 7.65 15.19 -17.27
C LYS A 24 8.29 15.48 -15.91
N LEU A 25 9.19 14.59 -15.49
CA LEU A 25 9.94 14.69 -14.24
C LEU A 25 11.44 14.79 -14.57
N LYS A 26 12.15 15.66 -13.85
CA LYS A 26 13.62 15.73 -13.96
C LYS A 26 14.26 14.59 -13.19
N ILE A 27 15.14 13.85 -13.86
CA ILE A 27 15.92 12.77 -13.26
C ILE A 27 17.33 12.81 -13.83
N ASP A 28 18.32 12.53 -12.99
CA ASP A 28 19.68 12.31 -13.49
C ASP A 28 19.83 10.91 -14.09
N THR A 29 20.75 10.78 -15.04
CA THR A 29 20.94 9.53 -15.80
C THR A 29 21.31 8.35 -14.92
N ALA A 30 22.10 8.55 -13.86
CA ALA A 30 22.50 7.48 -12.96
C ALA A 30 21.30 6.94 -12.14
N SER A 31 20.45 7.85 -11.64
CA SER A 31 19.21 7.50 -10.96
C SER A 31 18.24 6.78 -11.90
N ALA A 32 18.10 7.23 -13.15
CA ALA A 32 17.26 6.58 -14.14
C ALA A 32 17.73 5.16 -14.45
N LEU A 33 19.02 4.97 -14.69
CA LEU A 33 19.61 3.65 -14.94
C LEU A 33 19.50 2.73 -13.73
N HIS A 34 19.71 3.24 -12.52
CA HIS A 34 19.53 2.48 -11.30
C HIS A 34 18.09 1.99 -11.12
N MET A 35 17.10 2.84 -11.41
CA MET A 35 15.69 2.48 -11.35
C MET A 35 15.33 1.42 -12.39
N LEU A 36 15.82 1.57 -13.63
CA LEU A 36 15.61 0.58 -14.69
C LEU A 36 16.21 -0.78 -14.28
N HIS A 37 17.43 -0.78 -13.78
CA HIS A 37 18.08 -2.02 -13.32
C HIS A 37 17.33 -2.68 -12.16
N GLN A 38 16.81 -1.90 -11.21
CA GLN A 38 15.99 -2.45 -10.13
C GLN A 38 14.66 -3.02 -10.66
N ARG A 39 14.04 -2.37 -11.64
CA ARG A 39 12.83 -2.86 -12.29
C ARG A 39 13.06 -4.19 -12.99
N ASP A 40 14.16 -4.32 -13.74
CA ASP A 40 14.49 -5.55 -14.49
C ASP A 40 14.87 -6.74 -13.59
N THR A 41 15.29 -6.48 -12.35
CA THR A 41 15.65 -7.52 -11.38
C THR A 41 14.48 -7.98 -10.49
N LEU A 42 13.36 -7.27 -10.52
CA LEU A 42 12.16 -7.65 -9.77
C LEU A 42 11.26 -8.53 -10.65
N PRO A 43 10.70 -9.62 -10.11
CA PRO A 43 9.66 -10.35 -10.83
C PRO A 43 8.55 -9.37 -11.20
N GLU A 44 8.06 -9.48 -12.44
CA GLU A 44 6.88 -8.75 -12.85
C GLU A 44 5.73 -9.13 -11.91
N GLY A 45 5.23 -8.16 -11.13
CA GLY A 45 4.01 -8.36 -10.37
C GLY A 45 2.83 -8.41 -11.34
N GLU A 46 1.86 -9.21 -11.01
CA GLU A 46 0.60 -9.18 -11.74
C GLU A 46 0.06 -7.74 -11.74
N GLN A 47 -0.37 -7.29 -12.90
CA GLN A 47 -1.04 -5.99 -12.99
C GLN A 47 -2.48 -6.16 -12.52
N TRP A 48 -3.05 -5.09 -11.95
CA TRP A 48 -4.49 -5.06 -11.74
C TRP A 48 -5.21 -5.34 -13.07
N ASN A 49 -6.24 -6.14 -13.04
CA ASN A 49 -7.13 -6.35 -14.15
C ASN A 49 -7.75 -5.04 -14.62
N GLU A 50 -8.39 -5.04 -15.81
CA GLU A 50 -9.17 -3.89 -16.28
C GLU A 50 -10.25 -3.46 -15.26
N ASP A 51 -10.75 -4.40 -14.47
CA ASP A 51 -11.64 -4.17 -13.32
C ASP A 51 -10.79 -3.95 -12.05
N PHE A 52 -10.37 -2.71 -11.83
CA PHE A 52 -9.70 -2.33 -10.59
C PHE A 52 -10.67 -2.55 -9.40
N PRO A 53 -10.21 -3.17 -8.29
CA PRO A 53 -11.09 -3.44 -7.16
C PRO A 53 -11.68 -2.16 -6.56
N GLU A 54 -12.88 -2.26 -5.99
CA GLU A 54 -13.53 -1.15 -5.32
C GLU A 54 -12.69 -0.65 -4.14
N VAL A 55 -12.44 0.65 -4.10
CA VAL A 55 -11.65 1.28 -3.04
C VAL A 55 -12.58 2.00 -2.06
N VAL A 56 -12.59 1.54 -0.80
CA VAL A 56 -13.36 2.15 0.27
C VAL A 56 -12.48 3.10 1.09
N ASN A 57 -12.71 4.40 0.94
CA ASN A 57 -12.01 5.44 1.70
C ASN A 57 -12.85 5.94 2.88
N HIS A 58 -12.26 6.04 4.07
CA HIS A 58 -12.92 6.51 5.29
C HIS A 58 -12.68 7.97 5.56
N THR A 59 -11.47 8.46 5.30
CA THR A 59 -11.06 9.83 5.58
C THR A 59 -9.97 10.31 4.63
N SER A 60 -9.64 11.60 4.68
CA SER A 60 -8.51 12.14 3.93
C SER A 60 -7.19 11.95 4.69
N THR A 61 -6.10 11.76 3.97
CA THR A 61 -4.73 11.70 4.52
C THR A 61 -4.41 12.88 5.43
N MET A 62 -4.87 14.08 5.06
CA MET A 62 -4.63 15.29 5.85
C MET A 62 -5.36 15.24 7.20
N LYS A 63 -6.61 14.74 7.24
CA LYS A 63 -7.37 14.59 8.49
C LYS A 63 -6.72 13.53 9.39
N ALA A 64 -6.29 12.40 8.83
CA ALA A 64 -5.60 11.37 9.59
C ALA A 64 -4.28 11.88 10.21
N ARG A 65 -3.45 12.55 9.42
CA ARG A 65 -2.17 13.10 9.91
C ARG A 65 -2.29 14.17 10.99
N ARG A 66 -3.44 14.85 11.10
CA ARG A 66 -3.71 15.84 12.16
C ARG A 66 -4.23 15.22 13.45
N HIS A 67 -4.53 13.94 13.45
CA HIS A 67 -4.98 13.25 14.66
C HIS A 67 -3.84 13.12 15.66
N PRO A 68 -4.05 13.39 16.97
CA PRO A 68 -2.98 13.37 17.98
C PRO A 68 -2.30 12.00 18.11
N ASP A 69 -3.03 10.91 17.87
CA ASP A 69 -2.51 9.56 17.94
C ASP A 69 -1.78 9.08 16.67
N PHE A 70 -1.77 9.88 15.58
CA PHE A 70 -1.25 9.42 14.29
C PHE A 70 0.22 9.01 14.35
N ASP A 71 1.07 9.85 14.91
CA ASP A 71 2.51 9.59 14.96
C ASP A 71 2.83 8.38 15.86
N ALA A 72 2.18 8.26 17.01
CA ALA A 72 2.34 7.11 17.91
C ALA A 72 1.90 5.81 17.21
N ALA A 73 0.74 5.81 16.54
CA ALA A 73 0.24 4.68 15.78
C ALA A 73 1.19 4.25 14.64
N LYS A 74 1.81 5.21 13.94
CA LYS A 74 2.82 4.95 12.91
C LYS A 74 4.15 4.41 13.46
N HIS A 75 4.39 4.54 14.76
CA HIS A 75 5.63 4.14 15.42
C HIS A 75 5.45 3.00 16.45
N GLY A 76 4.38 2.22 16.34
CA GLY A 76 4.25 0.96 17.06
C GLY A 76 3.28 0.98 18.24
N ASP A 77 2.62 2.10 18.52
CA ASP A 77 1.61 2.16 19.56
C ASP A 77 0.26 1.66 19.02
N PHE A 78 -0.08 0.42 19.37
CA PHE A 78 -1.31 -0.20 18.94
C PHE A 78 -2.55 0.44 19.57
N ASP A 79 -2.47 0.88 20.83
CA ASP A 79 -3.60 1.55 21.50
C ASP A 79 -3.88 2.92 20.85
N ALA A 80 -2.83 3.65 20.45
CA ALA A 80 -2.97 4.86 19.66
C ALA A 80 -3.59 4.56 18.29
N ALA A 81 -3.21 3.45 17.66
CA ALA A 81 -3.79 3.03 16.38
C ALA A 81 -5.27 2.69 16.52
N ILE A 82 -5.69 2.01 17.57
CA ILE A 82 -7.11 1.75 17.85
C ILE A 82 -7.89 3.05 18.00
N ARG A 83 -7.41 4.00 18.83
CA ARG A 83 -8.11 5.30 19.00
C ARG A 83 -8.18 6.09 17.70
N LEU A 84 -7.14 6.05 16.87
CA LEU A 84 -7.12 6.68 15.57
C LEU A 84 -8.16 6.07 14.62
N VAL A 85 -8.20 4.73 14.56
CA VAL A 85 -9.14 3.98 13.72
C VAL A 85 -10.57 4.25 14.16
N ASP A 86 -10.88 4.16 15.45
CA ASP A 86 -12.21 4.44 16.01
C ASP A 86 -12.69 5.86 15.68
N ALA A 87 -11.76 6.83 15.68
CA ALA A 87 -12.11 8.23 15.38
C ALA A 87 -12.31 8.53 13.89
N LEU A 88 -11.72 7.76 13.00
CA LEU A 88 -11.63 8.11 11.57
C LEU A 88 -12.32 7.12 10.64
N VAL A 89 -12.39 5.86 11.01
CA VAL A 89 -13.05 4.83 10.21
C VAL A 89 -14.55 4.95 10.33
N LYS A 90 -15.23 4.85 9.22
CA LYS A 90 -16.70 4.88 9.15
C LYS A 90 -17.19 3.45 9.31
N GLU A 91 -17.73 3.15 10.49
CA GLU A 91 -18.21 1.82 10.84
C GLU A 91 -19.24 1.27 9.84
N GLU A 92 -20.16 2.12 9.36
CA GLU A 92 -21.15 1.71 8.36
C GLU A 92 -20.51 1.14 7.09
N LYS A 93 -19.40 1.72 6.63
CA LYS A 93 -18.68 1.22 5.45
C LYS A 93 -18.00 -0.12 5.72
N VAL A 94 -17.45 -0.31 6.91
CA VAL A 94 -16.83 -1.58 7.30
C VAL A 94 -17.88 -2.68 7.34
N LEU A 95 -19.04 -2.38 7.93
CA LEU A 95 -20.18 -3.30 7.97
C LEU A 95 -20.70 -3.66 6.58
N ASP A 96 -20.77 -2.67 5.66
CA ASP A 96 -21.22 -2.91 4.29
C ASP A 96 -20.23 -3.82 3.53
N VAL A 97 -18.90 -3.61 3.69
CA VAL A 97 -17.88 -4.48 3.13
C VAL A 97 -17.98 -5.90 3.70
N ALA A 98 -18.06 -6.04 5.03
CA ALA A 98 -18.18 -7.34 5.68
C ALA A 98 -19.44 -8.11 5.25
N ARG A 99 -20.58 -7.40 5.04
CA ARG A 99 -21.82 -8.02 4.54
C ARG A 99 -21.72 -8.41 3.07
N SER A 100 -21.01 -7.64 2.26
CA SER A 100 -20.83 -7.91 0.83
C SER A 100 -19.90 -9.09 0.58
N PHE A 101 -18.93 -9.30 1.48
CA PHE A 101 -17.90 -10.32 1.35
C PHE A 101 -17.73 -11.14 2.66
N PRO A 102 -18.79 -11.85 3.11
CA PRO A 102 -18.81 -12.48 4.45
C PRO A 102 -17.79 -13.61 4.62
N GLU A 103 -17.39 -14.26 3.53
CA GLU A 103 -16.43 -15.37 3.51
C GLU A 103 -15.01 -14.92 3.12
N ALA A 104 -14.81 -13.63 2.86
CA ALA A 104 -13.50 -13.13 2.46
C ALA A 104 -12.51 -13.16 3.63
N HIS A 105 -11.28 -13.41 3.31
CA HIS A 105 -10.16 -13.21 4.23
C HIS A 105 -9.74 -11.76 4.25
N VAL A 106 -9.19 -11.30 5.34
CA VAL A 106 -8.66 -9.94 5.49
C VAL A 106 -7.15 -10.03 5.57
N ALA A 107 -6.46 -9.36 4.64
CA ALA A 107 -5.03 -9.18 4.69
C ALA A 107 -4.69 -7.70 4.81
N TYR A 108 -3.61 -7.36 5.50
CA TYR A 108 -3.22 -5.99 5.75
C TYR A 108 -1.72 -5.80 5.64
N ILE A 109 -1.31 -4.60 5.22
CA ILE A 109 0.11 -4.30 5.06
C ILE A 109 0.76 -4.14 6.43
N HIS A 110 1.60 -5.11 6.78
CA HIS A 110 2.50 -5.02 7.92
C HIS A 110 3.86 -5.65 7.60
N CYS A 111 4.85 -5.27 8.36
CA CYS A 111 6.21 -5.75 8.15
C CYS A 111 6.61 -6.74 9.23
N LYS A 112 7.54 -7.64 8.86
CA LYS A 112 8.20 -8.50 9.84
C LYS A 112 8.81 -7.66 10.96
N GLU A 113 8.80 -8.19 12.17
CA GLU A 113 9.31 -7.53 13.36
C GLU A 113 10.65 -6.84 13.13
N GLY A 114 10.78 -5.59 13.57
CA GLY A 114 11.97 -4.75 13.39
C GLY A 114 12.08 -4.01 12.05
N LEU A 115 11.20 -4.27 11.05
CA LEU A 115 11.23 -3.58 9.76
C LEU A 115 10.33 -2.34 9.72
N SER A 116 9.16 -2.41 10.33
CA SER A 116 8.21 -1.29 10.46
C SER A 116 7.37 -1.48 11.70
N ALA A 117 6.93 -0.36 12.25
CA ALA A 117 6.08 -0.35 13.45
C ALA A 117 4.69 0.25 13.18
N ASN A 118 4.27 0.40 11.91
CA ASN A 118 2.96 0.97 11.59
C ASN A 118 1.83 0.04 12.05
N MET A 119 1.09 0.46 13.07
CA MET A 119 -0.01 -0.33 13.67
C MET A 119 -1.39 0.03 13.10
N ILE A 120 -1.50 1.02 12.23
CA ILE A 120 -2.80 1.47 11.71
C ILE A 120 -3.51 0.37 10.92
N PRO A 121 -2.86 -0.35 9.96
CA PRO A 121 -3.53 -1.42 9.24
C PRO A 121 -3.95 -2.59 10.15
N ALA A 122 -3.13 -2.93 11.16
CA ALA A 122 -3.46 -3.98 12.13
C ALA A 122 -4.68 -3.60 13.00
N ALA A 123 -4.73 -2.36 13.48
CA ALA A 123 -5.89 -1.86 14.23
C ALA A 123 -7.16 -1.85 13.35
N TYR A 124 -7.03 -1.52 12.07
CA TYR A 124 -8.15 -1.58 11.15
C TYR A 124 -8.61 -3.03 10.91
N ALA A 125 -7.68 -3.96 10.72
CA ALA A 125 -7.99 -5.39 10.57
C ALA A 125 -8.72 -5.96 11.80
N SER A 126 -8.42 -5.45 13.00
CA SER A 126 -9.09 -5.89 14.23
C SER A 126 -10.59 -5.62 14.24
N MET A 127 -11.09 -4.63 13.49
CA MET A 127 -12.53 -4.39 13.34
C MET A 127 -13.22 -5.55 12.60
N PHE A 128 -12.61 -6.07 11.55
CA PHE A 128 -13.12 -7.22 10.81
C PHE A 128 -13.01 -8.51 11.63
N ALA A 129 -11.92 -8.69 12.38
CA ALA A 129 -11.77 -9.79 13.30
C ALA A 129 -12.87 -9.80 14.39
N ALA A 130 -13.24 -8.63 14.91
CA ALA A 130 -14.33 -8.49 15.87
C ALA A 130 -15.70 -8.87 15.30
N MET A 131 -15.88 -8.84 13.98
CA MET A 131 -17.06 -9.32 13.26
C MET A 131 -17.01 -10.82 12.94
N GLY A 132 -15.93 -11.52 13.33
CA GLY A 132 -15.73 -12.95 13.08
C GLY A 132 -15.11 -13.30 11.73
N MET A 133 -14.62 -12.32 10.97
CA MET A 133 -13.92 -12.58 9.71
C MET A 133 -12.51 -13.12 9.95
N SER A 134 -12.04 -13.96 9.03
CA SER A 134 -10.65 -14.48 9.06
C SER A 134 -9.67 -13.37 8.72
N VAL A 135 -8.64 -13.20 9.53
CA VAL A 135 -7.55 -12.26 9.29
C VAL A 135 -6.26 -13.07 9.09
N ASP A 136 -5.64 -12.89 7.94
CA ASP A 136 -4.39 -13.56 7.57
C ASP A 136 -3.21 -12.67 8.00
N ASP A 137 -2.76 -12.82 9.23
CA ASP A 137 -1.69 -12.05 9.85
C ASP A 137 -0.29 -12.64 9.62
N ASP A 138 -0.18 -13.78 8.96
CA ASP A 138 1.08 -14.40 8.56
C ASP A 138 1.62 -13.88 7.23
N ILE A 139 0.82 -13.11 6.47
CA ILE A 139 1.26 -12.45 5.24
C ILE A 139 1.99 -11.17 5.60
N VAL A 140 3.31 -11.21 5.59
CA VAL A 140 4.17 -10.14 6.12
C VAL A 140 5.12 -9.59 5.07
N ALA A 141 5.35 -8.29 5.06
CA ALA A 141 6.39 -7.69 4.25
C ALA A 141 7.79 -8.07 4.78
N VAL A 142 8.64 -8.61 3.90
CA VAL A 142 9.98 -9.10 4.26
C VAL A 142 11.10 -8.11 3.91
N ASN A 143 10.76 -7.00 3.28
CA ASN A 143 11.69 -5.92 3.01
C ASN A 143 11.13 -4.58 3.50
N ARG A 144 12.04 -3.68 3.87
CA ARG A 144 11.65 -2.33 4.28
C ARG A 144 11.57 -1.43 3.05
N VAL A 145 10.38 -0.93 2.76
CA VAL A 145 10.16 0.13 1.78
C VAL A 145 9.65 1.35 2.53
N SER A 146 10.48 2.38 2.71
CA SER A 146 10.05 3.61 3.35
C SER A 146 9.57 4.58 2.28
N HIS A 147 8.27 4.85 2.28
CA HIS A 147 7.65 5.85 1.40
C HIS A 147 7.41 7.19 2.10
N THR A 148 7.67 7.27 3.41
CA THR A 148 7.56 8.52 4.18
C THR A 148 8.62 9.49 3.69
N ASN A 149 8.21 10.64 3.15
CA ASN A 149 9.05 11.66 2.54
C ASN A 149 9.87 11.21 1.31
N SER A 150 9.53 10.07 0.71
CA SER A 150 10.14 9.63 -0.54
C SER A 150 9.59 10.43 -1.71
N SER A 151 10.44 10.74 -2.70
CA SER A 151 9.97 11.27 -3.98
C SER A 151 9.06 10.25 -4.66
N ASP A 152 8.16 10.70 -5.53
CA ASP A 152 7.28 9.81 -6.29
C ASP A 152 8.08 8.75 -7.06
N LEU A 153 9.28 9.09 -7.50
CA LEU A 153 10.26 8.22 -8.15
C LEU A 153 10.73 7.06 -7.26
N ALA A 154 11.07 7.34 -6.00
CA ALA A 154 11.52 6.30 -5.07
C ALA A 154 10.40 5.32 -4.72
N ARG A 155 9.14 5.78 -4.76
CA ARG A 155 7.97 4.92 -4.54
C ARG A 155 7.74 3.94 -5.68
N LEU A 156 8.02 4.35 -6.92
CA LEU A 156 7.83 3.54 -8.12
C LEU A 156 8.94 2.50 -8.32
N SER A 157 10.13 2.75 -7.79
CA SER A 157 11.30 1.87 -7.98
C SER A 157 11.47 0.81 -6.88
N LYS A 158 10.79 0.96 -5.73
CA LYS A 158 10.92 0.03 -4.61
C LYS A 158 9.62 -0.72 -4.41
N ARG A 159 9.64 -2.01 -4.71
CA ARG A 159 8.50 -2.90 -4.48
C ARG A 159 8.59 -3.55 -3.11
N MET A 160 7.45 -3.62 -2.44
CA MET A 160 7.30 -4.43 -1.24
C MET A 160 7.25 -5.90 -1.65
N ARG A 161 7.90 -6.74 -0.86
CA ARG A 161 7.85 -8.19 -1.03
C ARG A 161 7.17 -8.77 0.19
N PHE A 162 6.25 -9.67 -0.05
CA PHE A 162 5.51 -10.35 0.99
C PHE A 162 5.90 -11.82 1.06
N ASP A 163 5.85 -12.39 2.25
CA ASP A 163 5.96 -13.81 2.53
C ASP A 163 4.76 -14.20 3.38
N GLY A 164 4.30 -15.43 3.28
CA GLY A 164 3.13 -15.91 3.98
C GLY A 164 2.34 -16.90 3.15
N LYS A 165 1.19 -17.31 3.67
CA LYS A 165 0.32 -18.27 3.00
C LYS A 165 -0.99 -17.60 2.65
N VAL A 166 -1.34 -17.65 1.38
CA VAL A 166 -2.67 -17.25 0.90
C VAL A 166 -3.59 -18.45 0.78
N THR A 167 -4.84 -18.30 1.15
CA THR A 167 -5.88 -19.31 0.94
C THR A 167 -6.28 -19.29 -0.52
N LYS A 168 -5.86 -20.31 -1.26
CA LYS A 168 -6.09 -20.37 -2.70
C LYS A 168 -7.58 -20.43 -3.04
N GLY A 169 -8.03 -19.46 -3.85
CA GLY A 169 -9.41 -19.35 -4.30
C GLY A 169 -10.34 -18.65 -3.33
N ALA A 170 -9.82 -18.10 -2.23
CA ALA A 170 -10.57 -17.19 -1.37
C ALA A 170 -10.54 -15.75 -1.92
N ASP A 171 -11.60 -15.01 -1.65
CA ASP A 171 -11.62 -13.57 -1.84
C ASP A 171 -10.88 -12.89 -0.70
N TYR A 172 -10.25 -11.75 -0.98
CA TYR A 172 -9.48 -11.00 0.00
C TYR A 172 -9.93 -9.54 0.09
N ILE A 173 -10.08 -9.05 1.31
CA ILE A 173 -10.18 -7.63 1.64
C ILE A 173 -8.78 -7.17 2.02
N LEU A 174 -8.19 -6.28 1.21
CA LEU A 174 -6.84 -5.78 1.42
C LEU A 174 -6.88 -4.43 2.13
N LEU A 175 -6.15 -4.30 3.25
CA LEU A 175 -6.14 -3.10 4.09
C LEU A 175 -4.79 -2.41 4.09
N ASP A 176 -4.83 -1.09 3.97
CA ASP A 176 -3.69 -0.20 4.12
C ASP A 176 -4.12 1.09 4.86
N ASP A 177 -3.15 1.82 5.39
CA ASP A 177 -3.43 3.12 6.03
C ASP A 177 -3.65 4.23 4.99
N PHE A 178 -2.90 4.22 3.89
CA PHE A 178 -3.05 5.18 2.78
C PHE A 178 -2.80 4.54 1.43
N ILE A 179 -3.79 4.55 0.59
CA ILE A 179 -3.68 4.12 -0.80
C ILE A 179 -3.30 5.31 -1.67
N THR A 180 -2.20 5.18 -2.42
CA THR A 180 -1.78 6.15 -3.45
C THR A 180 -1.94 5.56 -4.85
N THR A 181 -1.02 4.70 -5.26
CA THR A 181 -1.07 3.99 -6.54
C THR A 181 -1.66 2.58 -6.43
N GLY A 182 -1.89 2.09 -5.22
CA GLY A 182 -2.29 0.71 -4.96
C GLY A 182 -1.19 -0.33 -5.23
N ALA A 183 0.04 0.10 -5.51
CA ALA A 183 1.13 -0.82 -5.86
C ALA A 183 1.49 -1.77 -4.71
N GLU A 184 1.48 -1.29 -3.47
CA GLU A 184 1.76 -2.10 -2.28
C GLU A 184 0.67 -3.16 -2.06
N LEU A 185 -0.61 -2.79 -2.24
CA LEU A 185 -1.74 -3.72 -2.14
C LEU A 185 -1.76 -4.74 -3.28
N ARG A 186 -1.28 -4.37 -4.46
CA ARG A 186 -1.13 -5.31 -5.57
C ARG A 186 -0.05 -6.34 -5.30
N ASP A 187 1.01 -5.95 -4.60
CA ASP A 187 2.15 -6.81 -4.28
C ASP A 187 1.88 -7.69 -3.04
N LEU A 188 0.85 -7.36 -2.22
CA LEU A 188 0.33 -8.13 -1.10
C LEU A 188 -0.48 -9.34 -1.59
#